data_979d4a5b5d91e56e3ca565c2801d0ecf
#
_entry.id   979d4a5b5d91e56e3ca565c2801d0ecf
#
_cell.length_a   1.000
_cell.length_b   1.000
_cell.length_c   1.000
_cell.angle_alpha   90.00
_cell.angle_beta   90.00
_cell.angle_gamma   90.00
#
_symmetry.space_group_name_H-M   'P 1'
#
loop_
_entity.id
_entity.type
_entity.pdbx_description
1 polymer ?
#
loop_
_entity_poly.entity_id
_entity_poly.type
_entity_poly.pdbx_seq_one_letter_code
_entity_poly.pdbx_strand_id
1 'polypeptide(L)'
;MTDPTHRLTPVIRLAPAKVNLTLAVVGSRSDGYHDLHSVFVPRALADRLSMTVSAPPGSGQPDTLYVSGPDTGPLHANLGLRGIAAARAAIGEGPGRPATPPLAARLEKQIPVAAGLGGGSSDGAAAFDGALEAWAVSDHLGADRRHAAAATIGSDVPFFLAGGPALVEGRGERVMPLSGIRGQPGILLVTPRIAIRTPDVFAVFAATRGKGDGSVRTTSEHLAQELTTGLSARDLVARAGVLAAANDLLSAAILVEPGLVMVRRALMRTLGRPVGLSGSGPTLWTLYPSLAAASEAARTVSDAIASGTIPSIGDGPPAIIATTIQSRHEEVLP
;
A
#
# COMPACT_ATOMS: atom_id res chain seq x y z
N MET A 1 11.96 -40.76 0.99
CA MET A 1 12.02 -40.35 -0.44
C MET A 1 10.67 -39.68 -0.72
N THR A 2 10.58 -38.37 -0.60
CA THR A 2 9.41 -37.58 -0.94
C THR A 2 9.40 -37.38 -2.45
N ASP A 3 8.31 -37.75 -3.08
CA ASP A 3 8.07 -37.66 -4.54
C ASP A 3 8.38 -36.26 -5.07
N PRO A 4 9.28 -36.07 -6.04
CA PRO A 4 9.62 -34.79 -6.62
C PRO A 4 8.51 -34.18 -7.51
N THR A 5 7.37 -34.85 -7.69
CA THR A 5 6.23 -34.38 -8.48
C THR A 5 5.26 -33.49 -7.70
N HIS A 6 5.51 -33.21 -6.42
CA HIS A 6 4.65 -32.39 -5.58
C HIS A 6 4.96 -30.88 -5.73
N ARG A 7 4.18 -30.23 -6.55
CA ARG A 7 3.57 -28.88 -6.54
C ARG A 7 3.48 -28.25 -7.92
N LEU A 8 2.60 -28.81 -8.74
CA LEU A 8 2.05 -28.10 -9.91
C LEU A 8 0.99 -27.05 -9.50
N THR A 9 0.58 -27.03 -8.22
CA THR A 9 -0.41 -26.05 -7.76
C THR A 9 0.28 -24.73 -7.46
N PRO A 10 -0.11 -23.63 -8.13
CA PRO A 10 0.48 -22.33 -7.87
C PRO A 10 0.14 -21.84 -6.47
N VAL A 11 1.11 -21.24 -5.80
CA VAL A 11 0.86 -20.43 -4.60
C VAL A 11 0.22 -19.14 -5.05
N ILE A 12 -0.94 -18.80 -4.49
CA ILE A 12 -1.68 -17.58 -4.80
C ILE A 12 -1.64 -16.66 -3.59
N ARG A 13 -1.28 -15.39 -3.83
CA ARG A 13 -1.27 -14.34 -2.81
C ARG A 13 -2.01 -13.11 -3.33
N LEU A 14 -2.79 -12.49 -2.44
CA LEU A 14 -3.33 -11.17 -2.67
C LEU A 14 -2.36 -10.14 -2.11
N ALA A 15 -2.11 -9.09 -2.88
CA ALA A 15 -1.28 -7.96 -2.52
C ALA A 15 -2.18 -6.72 -2.31
N PRO A 16 -2.70 -6.46 -1.08
CA PRO A 16 -3.68 -5.41 -0.84
C PRO A 16 -3.08 -4.02 -0.98
N ALA A 17 -3.89 -3.04 -1.39
CA ALA A 17 -3.53 -1.63 -1.30
C ALA A 17 -3.52 -1.14 0.16
N LYS A 18 -2.86 -0.01 0.43
CA LYS A 18 -2.98 0.73 1.70
C LYS A 18 -3.46 2.16 1.46
N VAL A 19 -3.95 2.79 2.50
CA VAL A 19 -4.13 4.25 2.55
C VAL A 19 -3.51 4.78 3.84
N ASN A 20 -2.91 5.96 3.75
CA ASN A 20 -2.56 6.74 4.92
C ASN A 20 -3.80 7.47 5.42
N LEU A 21 -4.30 7.15 6.62
CA LEU A 21 -5.34 7.94 7.28
C LEU A 21 -4.76 9.21 7.91
N THR A 22 -3.51 9.14 8.35
CA THR A 22 -2.69 10.27 8.80
C THR A 22 -1.30 10.13 8.21
N LEU A 23 -0.57 11.24 8.02
CA LEU A 23 0.84 11.24 7.66
C LEU A 23 1.52 12.49 8.24
N ALA A 24 2.22 12.33 9.35
CA ALA A 24 3.07 13.35 9.92
C ALA A 24 4.53 13.15 9.50
N VAL A 25 5.19 14.23 9.12
CA VAL A 25 6.65 14.27 8.90
C VAL A 25 7.29 14.84 10.16
N VAL A 26 7.95 13.99 10.93
CA VAL A 26 8.45 14.34 12.30
C VAL A 26 9.92 14.74 12.32
N GLY A 27 10.65 14.49 11.24
CA GLY A 27 12.07 14.87 11.15
C GLY A 27 12.68 14.58 9.79
N SER A 28 13.85 15.20 9.53
CA SER A 28 14.70 14.90 8.40
C SER A 28 15.89 14.06 8.86
N ARG A 29 16.33 13.12 8.03
CA ARG A 29 17.40 12.17 8.31
C ARG A 29 18.66 12.51 7.51
N SER A 30 19.82 12.09 8.00
CA SER A 30 21.11 12.26 7.30
C SER A 30 21.22 11.43 6.02
N ASP A 31 20.39 10.37 5.87
CA ASP A 31 20.33 9.53 4.67
C ASP A 31 19.42 10.10 3.55
N GLY A 32 18.91 11.33 3.72
CA GLY A 32 18.04 12.02 2.76
C GLY A 32 16.56 11.63 2.86
N TYR A 33 16.21 10.70 3.75
CA TYR A 33 14.82 10.34 4.04
C TYR A 33 14.24 11.25 5.14
N HIS A 34 12.96 11.06 5.42
CA HIS A 34 12.25 11.73 6.49
C HIS A 34 11.73 10.70 7.49
N ASP A 35 11.74 11.03 8.77
CA ASP A 35 11.05 10.25 9.78
C ASP A 35 9.56 10.57 9.73
N LEU A 36 8.76 9.53 9.68
CA LEU A 36 7.30 9.58 9.57
C LEU A 36 6.63 9.06 10.85
N HIS A 37 5.41 9.52 11.09
CA HIS A 37 4.46 8.94 12.02
C HIS A 37 3.10 8.90 11.34
N SER A 38 2.63 7.73 10.95
CA SER A 38 1.50 7.56 10.04
C SER A 38 0.67 6.34 10.40
N VAL A 39 -0.64 6.46 10.39
CA VAL A 39 -1.56 5.32 10.50
C VAL A 39 -1.89 4.81 9.10
N PHE A 40 -1.46 3.59 8.81
CA PHE A 40 -1.77 2.87 7.59
C PHE A 40 -2.93 1.90 7.82
N VAL A 41 -3.78 1.77 6.81
CA VAL A 41 -4.88 0.79 6.80
C VAL A 41 -4.93 0.06 5.46
N PRO A 42 -5.01 -1.29 5.49
CA PRO A 42 -5.12 -2.08 4.28
C PRO A 42 -6.52 -2.00 3.68
N ARG A 43 -6.65 -2.35 2.39
CA ARG A 43 -7.87 -2.30 1.58
C ARG A 43 -8.22 -3.65 0.99
N ALA A 44 -9.51 -3.85 0.69
CA ALA A 44 -9.93 -5.00 -0.10
C ALA A 44 -9.52 -4.92 -1.59
N LEU A 45 -9.14 -3.73 -2.10
CA LEU A 45 -8.49 -3.61 -3.40
C LEU A 45 -7.10 -4.26 -3.34
N ALA A 46 -6.83 -5.25 -4.19
CA ALA A 46 -5.58 -6.00 -4.18
C ALA A 46 -5.14 -6.41 -5.59
N ASP A 47 -3.83 -6.47 -5.80
CA ASP A 47 -3.24 -7.18 -6.93
C ASP A 47 -3.22 -8.68 -6.63
N ARG A 48 -3.14 -9.51 -7.66
CA ARG A 48 -3.08 -10.96 -7.52
C ARG A 48 -1.76 -11.50 -8.02
N LEU A 49 -1.04 -12.19 -7.15
CA LEU A 49 0.22 -12.85 -7.48
C LEU A 49 0.05 -14.36 -7.43
N SER A 50 0.48 -15.04 -8.48
CA SER A 50 0.59 -16.50 -8.50
C SER A 50 2.03 -16.91 -8.80
N MET A 51 2.52 -17.97 -8.14
CA MET A 51 3.90 -18.45 -8.27
C MET A 51 3.96 -19.96 -8.31
N THR A 52 4.85 -20.48 -9.15
CA THR A 52 5.16 -21.92 -9.25
C THR A 52 6.67 -22.11 -9.33
N VAL A 53 7.16 -23.25 -8.84
CA VAL A 53 8.55 -23.68 -9.10
C VAL A 53 8.68 -23.96 -10.59
N SER A 54 9.64 -23.32 -11.26
CA SER A 54 9.81 -23.38 -12.72
C SER A 54 10.90 -24.36 -13.18
N ALA A 55 11.85 -24.70 -12.29
CA ALA A 55 12.94 -25.60 -12.60
C ALA A 55 13.52 -26.24 -11.31
N PRO A 56 14.25 -27.36 -11.43
CA PRO A 56 14.92 -27.97 -10.28
C PRO A 56 15.94 -27.02 -9.61
N PRO A 57 16.24 -27.22 -8.32
CA PRO A 57 17.33 -26.51 -7.66
C PRO A 57 18.65 -26.71 -8.39
N GLY A 58 19.47 -25.65 -8.49
CA GLY A 58 20.77 -25.71 -9.17
C GLY A 58 20.72 -25.70 -10.69
N SER A 59 19.55 -25.52 -11.31
CA SER A 59 19.38 -25.43 -12.77
C SER A 59 20.07 -24.22 -13.41
N GLY A 60 20.42 -23.19 -12.62
CA GLY A 60 20.97 -21.92 -13.12
C GLY A 60 19.92 -21.02 -13.81
N GLN A 61 18.65 -21.43 -13.84
CA GLN A 61 17.59 -20.59 -14.40
C GLN A 61 17.25 -19.43 -13.45
N PRO A 62 16.94 -18.22 -13.98
CA PRO A 62 16.51 -17.10 -13.16
C PRO A 62 15.04 -17.24 -12.73
N ASP A 63 14.69 -16.52 -11.66
CA ASP A 63 13.29 -16.23 -11.37
C ASP A 63 12.69 -15.35 -12.48
N THR A 64 11.45 -15.61 -12.83
CA THR A 64 10.74 -14.86 -13.88
C THR A 64 9.46 -14.22 -13.33
N LEU A 65 9.11 -13.05 -13.88
CA LEU A 65 7.88 -12.35 -13.54
C LEU A 65 7.19 -11.88 -14.83
N TYR A 66 5.95 -12.30 -15.01
CA TYR A 66 5.04 -11.73 -16.00
C TYR A 66 4.07 -10.78 -15.30
N VAL A 67 3.95 -9.57 -15.80
CA VAL A 67 3.01 -8.55 -15.27
C VAL A 67 1.92 -8.28 -16.30
N SER A 68 0.66 -8.34 -15.88
CA SER A 68 -0.50 -7.92 -16.67
C SER A 68 -1.20 -6.73 -16.02
N GLY A 69 -1.79 -5.86 -16.85
CA GLY A 69 -2.41 -4.60 -16.40
C GLY A 69 -1.56 -3.39 -16.72
N PRO A 70 -1.61 -2.32 -15.91
CA PRO A 70 -0.84 -1.08 -16.12
C PRO A 70 0.66 -1.32 -16.15
N ASP A 71 1.38 -0.50 -16.92
CA ASP A 71 2.85 -0.52 -16.96
C ASP A 71 3.44 -0.19 -15.58
N THR A 72 4.31 -1.07 -15.10
CA THR A 72 5.01 -0.94 -13.81
C THR A 72 6.47 -0.50 -13.97
N GLY A 73 6.89 -0.19 -15.19
CA GLY A 73 8.28 0.10 -15.51
C GLY A 73 9.15 -1.16 -15.71
N PRO A 74 10.47 -1.01 -15.74
CA PRO A 74 11.36 -2.12 -16.07
C PRO A 74 11.32 -3.25 -15.04
N LEU A 75 11.25 -4.49 -15.51
CA LEU A 75 11.10 -5.69 -14.67
C LEU A 75 12.19 -5.83 -13.60
N HIS A 76 13.44 -5.45 -13.91
CA HIS A 76 14.55 -5.53 -12.94
C HIS A 76 14.35 -4.60 -11.72
N ALA A 77 13.54 -3.55 -11.85
CA ALA A 77 13.18 -2.65 -10.74
C ALA A 77 11.89 -3.08 -10.02
N ASN A 78 11.19 -4.11 -10.52
CA ASN A 78 9.92 -4.55 -9.95
C ASN A 78 10.12 -5.16 -8.55
N LEU A 79 9.35 -4.67 -7.58
CA LEU A 79 9.47 -5.11 -6.18
C LEU A 79 9.04 -6.57 -5.99
N GLY A 80 8.22 -7.14 -6.87
CA GLY A 80 7.88 -8.56 -6.85
C GLY A 80 9.11 -9.45 -7.05
N LEU A 81 9.95 -9.17 -8.06
CA LEU A 81 11.23 -9.90 -8.23
C LEU A 81 12.19 -9.66 -7.06
N ARG A 82 12.26 -8.42 -6.55
CA ARG A 82 13.06 -8.12 -5.37
C ARG A 82 12.56 -8.86 -4.13
N GLY A 83 11.26 -9.09 -4.00
CA GLY A 83 10.65 -9.90 -2.94
C GLY A 83 11.13 -11.35 -2.98
N ILE A 84 11.10 -11.99 -4.15
CA ILE A 84 11.62 -13.35 -4.34
C ILE A 84 13.12 -13.41 -3.99
N ALA A 85 13.91 -12.47 -4.52
CA ALA A 85 15.34 -12.40 -4.25
C ALA A 85 15.67 -12.20 -2.76
N ALA A 86 14.91 -11.34 -2.07
CA ALA A 86 15.07 -11.09 -0.64
C ALA A 86 14.71 -12.34 0.20
N ALA A 87 13.66 -13.06 -0.17
CA ALA A 87 13.29 -14.33 0.47
C ALA A 87 14.41 -15.38 0.32
N ARG A 88 14.98 -15.51 -0.88
CA ARG A 88 16.12 -16.40 -1.16
C ARG A 88 17.33 -16.03 -0.32
N ALA A 89 17.70 -14.76 -0.31
CA ALA A 89 18.82 -14.25 0.50
C ALA A 89 18.60 -14.47 2.01
N ALA A 90 17.36 -14.31 2.50
CA ALA A 90 17.03 -14.53 3.90
C ALA A 90 17.14 -16.01 4.32
N ILE A 91 16.79 -16.95 3.44
CA ILE A 91 17.02 -18.39 3.69
C ILE A 91 18.52 -18.70 3.64
N GLY A 92 19.27 -18.10 2.69
CA GLY A 92 20.68 -18.32 2.48
C GLY A 92 20.98 -19.62 1.74
N GLU A 93 22.21 -19.75 1.28
CA GLU A 93 22.71 -20.92 0.55
C GLU A 93 23.74 -21.68 1.39
N GLY A 94 23.93 -22.98 1.10
CA GLY A 94 24.97 -23.80 1.71
C GLY A 94 24.49 -25.12 2.32
N PRO A 95 25.42 -25.93 2.84
CA PRO A 95 25.07 -27.21 3.48
C PRO A 95 24.06 -27.04 4.61
N GLY A 96 23.02 -27.89 4.61
CA GLY A 96 21.96 -27.87 5.62
C GLY A 96 20.91 -26.73 5.45
N ARG A 97 21.01 -25.92 4.39
CA ARG A 97 19.97 -24.94 4.06
C ARG A 97 18.92 -25.55 3.12
N PRO A 98 17.64 -25.16 3.27
CA PRO A 98 16.63 -25.57 2.31
C PRO A 98 16.94 -25.13 0.89
N ALA A 99 16.54 -25.95 -0.08
CA ALA A 99 16.65 -25.59 -1.48
C ALA A 99 15.63 -24.48 -1.83
N THR A 100 16.07 -23.53 -2.62
CA THR A 100 15.24 -22.42 -3.13
C THR A 100 15.25 -22.42 -4.66
N PRO A 101 14.52 -23.36 -5.32
CA PRO A 101 14.50 -23.47 -6.78
C PRO A 101 13.95 -22.20 -7.45
N PRO A 102 14.23 -21.99 -8.75
CA PRO A 102 13.68 -20.87 -9.51
C PRO A 102 12.15 -20.84 -9.50
N LEU A 103 11.58 -19.64 -9.45
CA LEU A 103 10.14 -19.40 -9.47
C LEU A 103 9.72 -18.70 -10.78
N ALA A 104 8.58 -19.13 -11.32
CA ALA A 104 7.83 -18.39 -12.32
C ALA A 104 6.64 -17.71 -11.62
N ALA A 105 6.61 -16.38 -11.64
CA ALA A 105 5.59 -15.56 -11.04
C ALA A 105 4.74 -14.84 -12.10
N ARG A 106 3.43 -14.69 -11.80
CA ARG A 106 2.49 -13.89 -12.59
C ARG A 106 1.79 -12.91 -11.66
N LEU A 107 1.90 -11.63 -11.97
CA LEU A 107 1.31 -10.52 -11.24
C LEU A 107 0.21 -9.86 -12.08
N GLU A 108 -1.01 -9.85 -11.57
CA GLU A 108 -2.18 -9.21 -12.17
C GLU A 108 -2.44 -7.90 -11.40
N LYS A 109 -2.14 -6.76 -12.05
CA LYS A 109 -2.24 -5.43 -11.43
C LYS A 109 -3.67 -4.88 -11.51
N GLN A 110 -4.22 -4.53 -10.35
CA GLN A 110 -5.50 -3.84 -10.19
C GLN A 110 -5.34 -2.50 -9.44
N ILE A 111 -4.30 -2.40 -8.60
CA ILE A 111 -3.98 -1.18 -7.88
C ILE A 111 -3.35 -0.18 -8.86
N PRO A 112 -3.86 1.07 -8.96
CA PRO A 112 -3.25 2.10 -9.79
C PRO A 112 -1.76 2.31 -9.45
N VAL A 113 -0.91 2.37 -10.47
CA VAL A 113 0.54 2.52 -10.30
C VAL A 113 0.88 3.97 -9.92
N ALA A 114 1.89 4.15 -9.07
CA ALA A 114 2.36 5.47 -8.58
C ALA A 114 1.25 6.31 -7.92
N ALA A 115 0.27 5.66 -7.30
CA ALA A 115 -0.95 6.27 -6.78
C ALA A 115 -0.92 6.64 -5.28
N GLY A 116 0.21 6.42 -4.57
CA GLY A 116 0.25 6.59 -3.11
C GLY A 116 -0.45 5.46 -2.33
N LEU A 117 -0.80 4.36 -3.00
CA LEU A 117 -1.55 3.21 -2.47
C LEU A 117 -0.66 2.02 -2.06
N GLY A 118 0.66 2.11 -2.22
CA GLY A 118 1.62 1.10 -1.80
C GLY A 118 1.61 -0.20 -2.61
N GLY A 119 1.00 -0.23 -3.82
CA GLY A 119 0.82 -1.45 -4.63
C GLY A 119 2.13 -2.19 -4.88
N GLY A 120 3.19 -1.51 -5.31
CA GLY A 120 4.49 -2.16 -5.54
C GLY A 120 5.11 -2.77 -4.27
N SER A 121 4.99 -2.09 -3.12
CA SER A 121 5.47 -2.62 -1.84
C SER A 121 4.66 -3.84 -1.39
N SER A 122 3.34 -3.82 -1.66
CA SER A 122 2.46 -4.95 -1.42
C SER A 122 2.82 -6.15 -2.30
N ASP A 123 3.09 -5.92 -3.59
CA ASP A 123 3.58 -6.95 -4.52
C ASP A 123 4.88 -7.57 -4.01
N GLY A 124 5.81 -6.74 -3.52
CA GLY A 124 7.06 -7.20 -2.93
C GLY A 124 6.87 -8.07 -1.69
N ALA A 125 5.96 -7.69 -0.80
CA ALA A 125 5.60 -8.47 0.39
C ALA A 125 4.94 -9.80 0.02
N ALA A 126 3.96 -9.77 -0.89
CA ALA A 126 3.28 -10.96 -1.38
C ALA A 126 4.25 -11.93 -2.06
N ALA A 127 5.21 -11.40 -2.83
CA ALA A 127 6.23 -12.20 -3.50
C ALA A 127 7.23 -12.80 -2.50
N PHE A 128 7.62 -12.06 -1.47
CA PHE A 128 8.47 -12.55 -0.38
C PHE A 128 7.83 -13.74 0.34
N ASP A 129 6.59 -13.56 0.83
CA ASP A 129 5.87 -14.61 1.56
C ASP A 129 5.50 -15.79 0.67
N GLY A 130 5.06 -15.50 -0.57
CA GLY A 130 4.72 -16.53 -1.52
C GLY A 130 5.91 -17.38 -1.95
N ALA A 131 7.11 -16.81 -2.04
CA ALA A 131 8.34 -17.55 -2.32
C ALA A 131 8.69 -18.50 -1.16
N LEU A 132 8.62 -18.04 0.09
CA LEU A 132 8.83 -18.90 1.26
C LEU A 132 7.84 -20.07 1.31
N GLU A 133 6.58 -19.82 0.94
CA GLU A 133 5.55 -20.86 0.86
C GLU A 133 5.80 -21.82 -0.29
N ALA A 134 6.12 -21.32 -1.49
CA ALA A 134 6.41 -22.15 -2.66
C ALA A 134 7.60 -23.09 -2.43
N TRP A 135 8.57 -22.66 -1.64
CA TRP A 135 9.70 -23.48 -1.22
C TRP A 135 9.42 -24.34 0.03
N ALA A 136 8.24 -24.19 0.67
CA ALA A 136 7.88 -24.86 1.93
C ALA A 136 8.85 -24.57 3.08
N VAL A 137 9.33 -23.31 3.18
CA VAL A 137 10.33 -22.87 4.16
C VAL A 137 9.87 -21.73 5.04
N SER A 138 8.57 -21.46 5.10
CA SER A 138 7.99 -20.35 5.87
C SER A 138 8.42 -20.37 7.34
N ASP A 139 8.51 -21.55 7.95
CA ASP A 139 8.89 -21.72 9.36
C ASP A 139 10.40 -21.61 9.63
N HIS A 140 11.23 -21.54 8.57
CA HIS A 140 12.69 -21.41 8.70
C HIS A 140 13.14 -19.98 8.98
N LEU A 141 12.21 -19.00 8.91
CA LEU A 141 12.52 -17.59 9.05
C LEU A 141 11.68 -16.97 10.16
N GLY A 142 12.32 -16.68 11.29
CA GLY A 142 11.66 -15.98 12.42
C GLY A 142 11.22 -14.56 12.07
N ALA A 143 10.31 -14.01 12.88
CA ALA A 143 9.68 -12.71 12.63
C ALA A 143 10.67 -11.57 12.40
N ASP A 144 11.72 -11.46 13.22
CA ASP A 144 12.72 -10.39 13.11
C ASP A 144 13.49 -10.45 11.78
N ARG A 145 13.86 -11.67 11.34
CA ARG A 145 14.55 -11.85 10.06
C ARG A 145 13.64 -11.56 8.86
N ARG A 146 12.35 -11.94 8.97
CA ARG A 146 11.34 -11.59 7.95
C ARG A 146 11.18 -10.08 7.85
N HIS A 147 11.07 -9.40 8.99
CA HIS A 147 10.95 -7.94 9.03
C HIS A 147 12.18 -7.24 8.45
N ALA A 148 13.38 -7.66 8.87
CA ALA A 148 14.65 -7.12 8.35
C ALA A 148 14.78 -7.32 6.84
N ALA A 149 14.45 -8.52 6.31
CA ALA A 149 14.46 -8.79 4.88
C ALA A 149 13.44 -7.92 4.12
N ALA A 150 12.22 -7.77 4.64
CA ALA A 150 11.19 -6.92 4.06
C ALA A 150 11.64 -5.46 3.91
N ALA A 151 12.31 -4.91 4.94
CA ALA A 151 12.83 -3.54 4.92
C ALA A 151 13.89 -3.29 3.83
N THR A 152 14.56 -4.34 3.32
CA THR A 152 15.50 -4.23 2.19
C THR A 152 14.80 -4.12 0.84
N ILE A 153 13.57 -4.61 0.72
CA ILE A 153 12.77 -4.56 -0.51
C ILE A 153 12.23 -3.13 -0.72
N GLY A 154 11.67 -2.54 0.33
CA GLY A 154 11.15 -1.18 0.30
C GLY A 154 10.58 -0.75 1.66
N SER A 155 10.46 0.56 1.88
CA SER A 155 10.05 1.15 3.16
C SER A 155 8.67 0.68 3.65
N ASP A 156 7.68 0.57 2.76
CA ASP A 156 6.31 0.17 3.12
C ASP A 156 6.12 -1.36 3.15
N VAL A 157 7.12 -2.16 2.72
CA VAL A 157 6.98 -3.63 2.62
C VAL A 157 6.72 -4.29 3.98
N PRO A 158 7.41 -3.88 5.09
CA PRO A 158 7.14 -4.44 6.42
C PRO A 158 5.70 -4.30 6.88
N PHE A 159 5.01 -3.21 6.50
CA PHE A 159 3.59 -3.01 6.81
C PHE A 159 2.71 -4.13 6.25
N PHE A 160 2.95 -4.54 5.01
CA PHE A 160 2.14 -5.57 4.36
C PHE A 160 2.39 -6.98 4.94
N LEU A 161 3.56 -7.23 5.51
CA LEU A 161 3.84 -8.48 6.23
C LEU A 161 3.19 -8.51 7.63
N ALA A 162 2.98 -7.35 8.26
CA ALA A 162 2.35 -7.28 9.57
C ALA A 162 0.85 -7.57 9.53
N GLY A 163 0.20 -7.28 8.40
CA GLY A 163 -1.24 -7.47 8.19
C GLY A 163 -2.12 -6.60 9.10
N GLY A 164 -3.14 -5.96 8.52
CA GLY A 164 -4.06 -5.11 9.27
C GLY A 164 -3.60 -3.66 9.44
N PRO A 165 -4.40 -2.82 10.15
CA PRO A 165 -4.03 -1.47 10.49
C PRO A 165 -2.78 -1.42 11.36
N ALA A 166 -1.90 -0.45 11.10
CA ALA A 166 -0.68 -0.28 11.88
C ALA A 166 -0.28 1.19 12.00
N LEU A 167 0.38 1.52 13.10
CA LEU A 167 1.21 2.70 13.19
C LEU A 167 2.56 2.41 12.54
N VAL A 168 2.93 3.26 11.61
CA VAL A 168 4.16 3.15 10.83
C VAL A 168 5.04 4.36 11.10
N GLU A 169 6.27 4.10 11.51
CA GLU A 169 7.24 5.11 11.88
C GLU A 169 8.58 4.93 11.15
N GLY A 170 9.53 5.86 11.41
CA GLY A 170 10.80 5.87 10.71
C GLY A 170 10.62 6.23 9.24
N ARG A 171 11.33 5.57 8.33
CA ARG A 171 11.11 5.72 6.88
C ARG A 171 9.85 4.98 6.38
N GLY A 172 9.21 4.16 7.25
CA GLY A 172 8.16 3.19 6.96
C GLY A 172 8.46 1.78 7.48
N GLU A 173 9.70 1.55 7.97
CA GLU A 173 10.17 0.23 8.40
C GLU A 173 9.73 -0.16 9.81
N ARG A 174 9.44 0.79 10.69
CA ARG A 174 8.97 0.48 12.04
C ARG A 174 7.44 0.36 12.03
N VAL A 175 6.95 -0.85 12.17
CA VAL A 175 5.53 -1.16 12.08
C VAL A 175 5.04 -1.69 13.41
N MET A 176 4.07 -1.00 14.01
CA MET A 176 3.37 -1.41 15.21
C MET A 176 1.93 -1.77 14.86
N PRO A 177 1.55 -3.06 14.86
CA PRO A 177 0.19 -3.50 14.59
C PRO A 177 -0.80 -2.89 15.59
N LEU A 178 -1.98 -2.49 15.09
CA LEU A 178 -3.09 -1.96 15.89
C LEU A 178 -4.23 -2.98 15.90
N SER A 179 -5.08 -2.96 16.93
CA SER A 179 -6.22 -3.89 17.05
C SER A 179 -7.24 -3.72 15.93
N GLY A 180 -7.29 -2.54 15.32
CA GLY A 180 -8.04 -2.29 14.11
C GLY A 180 -9.40 -1.64 14.31
N ILE A 181 -10.25 -1.79 13.29
CA ILE A 181 -11.55 -1.12 13.20
C ILE A 181 -12.64 -2.17 13.35
N ARG A 182 -13.55 -1.96 14.29
CA ARG A 182 -14.75 -2.81 14.42
C ARG A 182 -15.77 -2.43 13.35
N GLY A 183 -16.14 -3.40 12.52
CA GLY A 183 -16.98 -3.22 11.34
C GLY A 183 -16.16 -2.97 10.07
N GLN A 184 -16.84 -2.75 8.97
CA GLN A 184 -16.23 -2.59 7.64
C GLN A 184 -16.61 -1.22 7.05
N PRO A 185 -15.92 -0.12 7.43
CA PRO A 185 -16.19 1.17 6.83
C PRO A 185 -15.83 1.13 5.35
N GLY A 186 -16.68 1.78 4.54
CA GLY A 186 -16.44 2.01 3.13
C GLY A 186 -15.44 3.15 2.93
N ILE A 187 -14.72 3.11 1.82
CA ILE A 187 -13.88 4.20 1.35
C ILE A 187 -14.00 4.33 -0.15
N LEU A 188 -14.14 5.54 -0.61
CA LEU A 188 -14.02 5.90 -2.02
C LEU A 188 -12.60 6.40 -2.28
N LEU A 189 -11.95 5.84 -3.28
CA LEU A 189 -10.66 6.27 -3.81
C LEU A 189 -10.88 6.91 -5.18
N VAL A 190 -10.32 8.09 -5.39
CA VAL A 190 -10.30 8.76 -6.69
C VAL A 190 -8.84 9.05 -7.02
N THR A 191 -8.33 8.37 -8.03
CA THR A 191 -6.93 8.47 -8.47
C THR A 191 -6.85 9.14 -9.83
N PRO A 192 -6.50 10.43 -9.90
CA PRO A 192 -6.22 11.10 -11.18
C PRO A 192 -5.10 10.39 -11.96
N ARG A 193 -5.17 10.44 -13.29
CA ARG A 193 -4.16 9.82 -14.16
C ARG A 193 -2.95 10.75 -14.37
N ILE A 194 -2.32 11.08 -13.26
CA ILE A 194 -1.09 11.87 -13.18
C ILE A 194 -0.03 11.11 -12.39
N ALA A 195 1.21 11.30 -12.72
CA ALA A 195 2.33 10.73 -11.96
C ALA A 195 2.88 11.80 -10.99
N ILE A 196 2.67 11.60 -9.69
CA ILE A 196 3.33 12.39 -8.64
C ILE A 196 4.46 11.55 -8.05
N ARG A 197 5.70 11.98 -8.27
CA ARG A 197 6.86 11.28 -7.74
C ARG A 197 7.02 11.62 -6.26
N THR A 198 7.04 10.60 -5.41
CA THR A 198 7.23 10.78 -3.96
C THR A 198 8.46 11.62 -3.60
N PRO A 199 9.65 11.43 -4.20
CA PRO A 199 10.81 12.27 -3.92
C PRO A 199 10.58 13.75 -4.22
N ASP A 200 9.84 14.10 -5.26
CA ASP A 200 9.59 15.49 -5.64
C ASP A 200 8.69 16.17 -4.59
N VAL A 201 7.68 15.48 -4.07
CA VAL A 201 6.82 15.97 -2.99
C VAL A 201 7.61 16.20 -1.69
N PHE A 202 8.48 15.27 -1.32
CA PHE A 202 9.34 15.43 -0.14
C PHE A 202 10.37 16.55 -0.32
N ALA A 203 10.92 16.74 -1.51
CA ALA A 203 11.82 17.85 -1.82
C ALA A 203 11.12 19.21 -1.67
N VAL A 204 9.89 19.35 -2.20
CA VAL A 204 9.08 20.56 -2.02
C VAL A 204 8.71 20.76 -0.56
N PHE A 205 8.31 19.72 0.15
CA PHE A 205 8.02 19.80 1.57
C PHE A 205 9.23 20.29 2.39
N ALA A 206 10.41 19.72 2.14
CA ALA A 206 11.65 20.14 2.80
C ALA A 206 12.01 21.60 2.52
N ALA A 207 11.81 22.06 1.28
CA ALA A 207 12.08 23.43 0.87
C ALA A 207 11.09 24.46 1.46
N THR A 208 9.84 24.05 1.74
CA THR A 208 8.77 24.97 2.18
C THR A 208 8.54 24.96 3.69
N ARG A 209 8.65 23.81 4.33
CA ARG A 209 8.35 23.64 5.77
C ARG A 209 9.47 22.97 6.55
N GLY A 210 10.15 21.97 5.98
CA GLY A 210 11.20 21.18 6.59
C GLY A 210 10.74 20.16 7.64
N LYS A 211 9.66 20.45 8.37
CA LYS A 211 8.98 19.52 9.30
C LYS A 211 7.52 19.93 9.46
N GLY A 212 6.67 19.00 9.89
CA GLY A 212 5.27 19.27 10.25
C GLY A 212 5.15 20.21 11.47
N ASP A 213 3.98 20.79 11.62
CA ASP A 213 3.68 21.72 12.74
C ASP A 213 3.36 21.01 14.07
N GLY A 214 3.34 19.67 14.07
CA GLY A 214 3.04 18.84 15.23
C GLY A 214 1.56 18.47 15.37
N SER A 215 0.62 19.23 14.78
CA SER A 215 -0.81 18.95 14.91
C SER A 215 -1.21 17.63 14.23
N VAL A 216 -0.64 17.34 13.05
CA VAL A 216 -0.83 16.08 12.33
C VAL A 216 -0.27 14.91 13.12
N ARG A 217 0.89 15.09 13.78
CA ARG A 217 1.47 14.08 14.67
C ARG A 217 0.53 13.78 15.84
N THR A 218 0.03 14.79 16.55
CA THR A 218 -0.93 14.62 17.65
C THR A 218 -2.19 13.89 17.19
N THR A 219 -2.74 14.24 16.01
CA THR A 219 -3.88 13.55 15.41
C THR A 219 -3.55 12.08 15.14
N SER A 220 -2.36 11.80 14.63
CA SER A 220 -1.91 10.44 14.33
C SER A 220 -1.74 9.60 15.61
N GLU A 221 -1.17 10.18 16.67
CA GLU A 221 -1.02 9.54 17.98
C GLU A 221 -2.37 9.19 18.60
N HIS A 222 -3.33 10.12 18.59
CA HIS A 222 -4.69 9.87 19.08
C HIS A 222 -5.39 8.76 18.28
N LEU A 223 -5.31 8.81 16.95
CA LEU A 223 -5.92 7.76 16.13
C LEU A 223 -5.28 6.39 16.40
N ALA A 224 -3.96 6.32 16.53
CA ALA A 224 -3.26 5.06 16.85
C ALA A 224 -3.71 4.51 18.21
N GLN A 225 -3.83 5.38 19.23
CA GLN A 225 -4.31 4.98 20.56
C GLN A 225 -5.75 4.46 20.50
N GLU A 226 -6.65 5.13 19.79
CA GLU A 226 -8.04 4.67 19.63
C GLU A 226 -8.11 3.33 18.89
N LEU A 227 -7.30 3.14 17.86
CA LEU A 227 -7.22 1.87 17.12
C LEU A 227 -6.61 0.73 17.94
N THR A 228 -5.77 1.03 18.93
CA THR A 228 -5.24 0.03 19.87
C THR A 228 -6.34 -0.57 20.73
N THR A 229 -7.37 0.21 21.10
CA THR A 229 -8.54 -0.25 21.85
C THR A 229 -9.68 -0.76 20.96
N GLY A 230 -9.57 -0.60 19.65
CA GLY A 230 -10.56 -0.98 18.65
C GLY A 230 -11.60 0.11 18.42
N LEU A 231 -11.38 0.95 17.40
CA LEU A 231 -12.30 2.01 16.98
C LEU A 231 -13.47 1.44 16.17
N SER A 232 -14.70 1.95 16.38
CA SER A 232 -15.82 1.54 15.53
C SER A 232 -15.76 2.21 14.14
N ALA A 233 -16.32 1.55 13.11
CA ALA A 233 -16.44 2.14 11.77
C ALA A 233 -17.19 3.48 11.79
N ARG A 234 -18.24 3.60 12.64
CA ARG A 234 -19.00 4.84 12.83
C ARG A 234 -18.12 5.96 13.37
N ASP A 235 -17.33 5.66 14.40
CA ASP A 235 -16.46 6.66 15.04
C ASP A 235 -15.32 7.07 14.13
N LEU A 236 -14.76 6.15 13.34
CA LEU A 236 -13.76 6.48 12.31
C LEU A 236 -14.34 7.46 11.28
N VAL A 237 -15.56 7.19 10.78
CA VAL A 237 -16.22 8.08 9.80
C VAL A 237 -16.54 9.45 10.41
N ALA A 238 -16.90 9.51 11.69
CA ALA A 238 -17.13 10.78 12.39
C ALA A 238 -15.86 11.65 12.46
N ARG A 239 -14.68 11.04 12.43
CA ARG A 239 -13.36 11.72 12.41
C ARG A 239 -12.89 12.12 11.02
N ALA A 240 -13.66 11.85 9.95
CA ALA A 240 -13.21 12.05 8.56
C ALA A 240 -12.69 13.46 8.30
N GLY A 241 -13.26 14.50 8.92
CA GLY A 241 -12.81 15.89 8.76
C GLY A 241 -11.40 16.13 9.26
N VAL A 242 -11.08 15.65 10.46
CA VAL A 242 -9.75 15.78 11.07
C VAL A 242 -8.74 14.93 10.30
N LEU A 243 -9.11 13.69 9.96
CA LEU A 243 -8.22 12.77 9.24
C LEU A 243 -7.91 13.25 7.82
N ALA A 244 -8.88 13.83 7.10
CA ALA A 244 -8.68 14.37 5.76
C ALA A 244 -7.72 15.58 5.72
N ALA A 245 -7.51 16.24 6.86
CA ALA A 245 -6.54 17.31 7.04
C ALA A 245 -5.18 16.82 7.58
N ALA A 246 -5.11 15.58 8.07
CA ALA A 246 -3.95 15.04 8.78
C ALA A 246 -2.90 14.42 7.84
N ASN A 247 -2.45 15.20 6.83
CA ASN A 247 -1.36 14.80 5.94
C ASN A 247 -0.45 16.01 5.67
N ASP A 248 0.74 16.01 6.26
CA ASP A 248 1.74 17.09 6.11
C ASP A 248 2.20 17.29 4.66
N LEU A 249 2.11 16.25 3.83
CA LEU A 249 2.52 16.33 2.42
C LEU A 249 1.47 16.96 1.50
N LEU A 250 0.22 17.18 1.97
CA LEU A 250 -0.88 17.67 1.13
C LEU A 250 -0.53 18.99 0.42
N SER A 251 0.02 19.97 1.15
CA SER A 251 0.39 21.26 0.58
C SER A 251 1.53 21.12 -0.45
N ALA A 252 2.52 20.29 -0.18
CA ALA A 252 3.63 20.03 -1.08
C ALA A 252 3.15 19.27 -2.35
N ALA A 253 2.26 18.29 -2.21
CA ALA A 253 1.67 17.58 -3.33
C ALA A 253 0.88 18.54 -4.26
N ILE A 254 0.15 19.50 -3.69
CA ILE A 254 -0.57 20.54 -4.46
C ILE A 254 0.42 21.50 -5.16
N LEU A 255 1.58 21.79 -4.57
CA LEU A 255 2.61 22.61 -5.23
C LEU A 255 3.27 21.87 -6.39
N VAL A 256 3.47 20.56 -6.28
CA VAL A 256 3.97 19.70 -7.37
C VAL A 256 2.93 19.57 -8.48
N GLU A 257 1.66 19.40 -8.11
CA GLU A 257 0.54 19.24 -9.05
C GLU A 257 -0.65 20.12 -8.65
N PRO A 258 -0.71 21.37 -9.16
CA PRO A 258 -1.77 22.31 -8.80
C PRO A 258 -3.18 21.85 -9.17
N GLY A 259 -3.35 21.01 -10.19
CA GLY A 259 -4.64 20.44 -10.59
C GLY A 259 -5.30 19.63 -9.48
N LEU A 260 -4.50 19.06 -8.59
CA LEU A 260 -4.97 18.22 -7.49
C LEU A 260 -5.92 18.97 -6.53
N VAL A 261 -5.65 20.27 -6.28
CA VAL A 261 -6.53 21.08 -5.41
C VAL A 261 -7.89 21.31 -6.05
N MET A 262 -7.95 21.44 -7.38
CA MET A 262 -9.21 21.64 -8.11
C MET A 262 -10.09 20.38 -8.02
N VAL A 263 -9.50 19.22 -8.29
CA VAL A 263 -10.20 17.92 -8.15
C VAL A 263 -10.66 17.71 -6.73
N ARG A 264 -9.78 17.91 -5.73
CA ARG A 264 -10.12 17.75 -4.31
C ARG A 264 -11.30 18.65 -3.88
N ARG A 265 -11.28 19.93 -4.25
CA ARG A 265 -12.36 20.88 -3.94
C ARG A 265 -13.68 20.51 -4.64
N ALA A 266 -13.62 20.06 -5.90
CA ALA A 266 -14.80 19.60 -6.63
C ALA A 266 -15.40 18.37 -5.98
N LEU A 267 -14.60 17.37 -5.61
CA LEU A 267 -15.03 16.20 -4.85
C LEU A 267 -15.69 16.56 -3.53
N MET A 268 -15.10 17.48 -2.75
CA MET A 268 -15.68 17.93 -1.48
C MET A 268 -17.05 18.56 -1.66
N ARG A 269 -17.23 19.40 -2.71
CA ARG A 269 -18.53 20.03 -3.02
C ARG A 269 -19.57 19.01 -3.48
N THR A 270 -19.19 18.11 -4.40
CA THR A 270 -20.09 17.10 -4.97
C THR A 270 -20.56 16.10 -3.93
N LEU A 271 -19.65 15.66 -3.06
CA LEU A 271 -19.93 14.62 -2.06
C LEU A 271 -20.45 15.17 -0.72
N GLY A 272 -20.30 16.48 -0.46
CA GLY A 272 -20.59 17.07 0.85
C GLY A 272 -19.76 16.46 1.99
N ARG A 273 -18.56 15.95 1.67
CA ARG A 273 -17.71 15.20 2.62
C ARG A 273 -16.24 15.64 2.57
N PRO A 274 -15.51 15.48 3.68
CA PRO A 274 -14.07 15.68 3.71
C PRO A 274 -13.34 14.71 2.76
N VAL A 275 -12.31 15.23 2.08
CA VAL A 275 -11.47 14.47 1.15
C VAL A 275 -10.02 14.57 1.58
N GLY A 276 -9.41 13.43 1.89
CA GLY A 276 -8.00 13.30 2.29
C GLY A 276 -7.10 12.86 1.12
N LEU A 277 -5.79 12.93 1.34
CA LEU A 277 -4.76 12.49 0.40
C LEU A 277 -4.06 11.24 0.96
N SER A 278 -3.80 10.23 0.13
CA SER A 278 -3.02 9.05 0.53
C SER A 278 -1.54 9.24 0.19
N GLY A 279 -0.69 9.17 1.20
CA GLY A 279 0.76 9.33 1.03
C GLY A 279 1.12 10.68 0.41
N SER A 280 1.99 10.65 -0.59
CA SER A 280 2.34 11.81 -1.42
C SER A 280 1.33 12.06 -2.56
N GLY A 281 0.26 11.28 -2.66
CA GLY A 281 -0.72 11.37 -3.74
C GLY A 281 -0.39 10.49 -4.96
N PRO A 282 -1.15 10.65 -6.07
CA PRO A 282 -2.29 11.56 -6.26
C PRO A 282 -3.63 11.07 -5.71
N THR A 283 -3.73 9.86 -5.13
CA THR A 283 -5.03 9.31 -4.70
C THR A 283 -5.65 10.16 -3.59
N LEU A 284 -6.87 10.59 -3.84
CA LEU A 284 -7.77 11.24 -2.90
C LEU A 284 -8.74 10.20 -2.33
N TRP A 285 -9.07 10.32 -1.04
CA TRP A 285 -9.96 9.36 -0.39
C TRP A 285 -11.06 10.04 0.44
N THR A 286 -12.19 9.34 0.59
CA THR A 286 -13.34 9.78 1.42
C THR A 286 -13.94 8.57 2.14
N LEU A 287 -14.24 8.71 3.45
CA LEU A 287 -14.77 7.65 4.30
C LEU A 287 -16.30 7.60 4.27
N TYR A 288 -16.86 6.38 4.32
CA TYR A 288 -18.27 6.08 4.34
C TYR A 288 -18.62 5.01 5.40
N PRO A 289 -19.87 4.97 5.89
CA PRO A 289 -20.29 3.97 6.88
C PRO A 289 -20.22 2.52 6.35
N SER A 290 -20.34 2.34 5.03
CA SER A 290 -20.39 1.02 4.40
C SER A 290 -19.86 1.06 2.96
N LEU A 291 -19.55 -0.12 2.40
CA LEU A 291 -19.21 -0.27 0.98
C LEU A 291 -20.36 0.21 0.07
N ALA A 292 -21.62 -0.06 0.44
CA ALA A 292 -22.77 0.37 -0.36
C ALA A 292 -22.82 1.90 -0.49
N ALA A 293 -22.60 2.64 0.61
CA ALA A 293 -22.55 4.10 0.59
C ALA A 293 -21.34 4.63 -0.22
N ALA A 294 -20.18 3.98 -0.13
CA ALA A 294 -19.01 4.33 -0.95
C ALA A 294 -19.26 4.06 -2.44
N SER A 295 -19.98 2.97 -2.78
CA SER A 295 -20.32 2.62 -4.17
C SER A 295 -21.33 3.58 -4.78
N GLU A 296 -22.28 4.08 -4.00
CA GLU A 296 -23.21 5.12 -4.45
C GLU A 296 -22.45 6.43 -4.72
N ALA A 297 -21.57 6.82 -3.82
CA ALA A 297 -20.72 7.99 -4.03
C ALA A 297 -19.78 7.84 -5.25
N ALA A 298 -19.31 6.62 -5.54
CA ALA A 298 -18.52 6.36 -6.75
C ALA A 298 -19.32 6.62 -8.03
N ARG A 299 -20.60 6.24 -8.08
CA ARG A 299 -21.50 6.57 -9.20
C ARG A 299 -21.69 8.08 -9.33
N THR A 300 -21.98 8.77 -8.22
CA THR A 300 -22.11 10.24 -8.19
C THR A 300 -20.85 10.94 -8.74
N VAL A 301 -19.66 10.47 -8.36
CA VAL A 301 -18.38 11.01 -8.86
C VAL A 301 -18.22 10.72 -10.36
N SER A 302 -18.57 9.51 -10.82
CA SER A 302 -18.50 9.14 -12.25
C SER A 302 -19.37 10.06 -13.10
N ASP A 303 -20.61 10.31 -12.67
CA ASP A 303 -21.56 11.21 -13.36
C ASP A 303 -21.06 12.66 -13.35
N ALA A 304 -20.50 13.11 -12.23
CA ALA A 304 -19.95 14.45 -12.08
C ALA A 304 -18.69 14.68 -12.94
N ILE A 305 -17.89 13.65 -13.17
CA ILE A 305 -16.76 13.70 -14.12
C ILE A 305 -17.28 13.72 -15.56
N ALA A 306 -18.24 12.85 -15.90
CA ALA A 306 -18.84 12.79 -17.23
C ALA A 306 -19.50 14.11 -17.63
N SER A 307 -20.10 14.84 -16.69
CA SER A 307 -20.68 16.18 -16.89
C SER A 307 -19.68 17.34 -16.84
N GLY A 308 -18.40 17.08 -16.52
CA GLY A 308 -17.39 18.12 -16.34
C GLY A 308 -17.48 18.89 -15.00
N THR A 309 -18.37 18.52 -14.09
CA THR A 309 -18.52 19.13 -12.75
C THR A 309 -17.27 18.89 -11.90
N ILE A 310 -16.67 17.71 -12.01
CA ILE A 310 -15.36 17.39 -11.45
C ILE A 310 -14.35 17.36 -12.61
N PRO A 311 -13.31 18.19 -12.59
CA PRO A 311 -12.33 18.21 -13.67
C PRO A 311 -11.51 16.93 -13.69
N SER A 312 -11.23 16.41 -14.88
CA SER A 312 -10.19 15.39 -15.09
C SER A 312 -8.85 16.09 -15.27
N ILE A 313 -7.82 15.58 -14.59
CA ILE A 313 -6.44 16.02 -14.75
C ILE A 313 -5.57 14.84 -15.19
N GLY A 314 -4.57 15.11 -16.05
CA GLY A 314 -3.73 14.08 -16.65
C GLY A 314 -4.36 13.41 -17.88
N ASP A 315 -3.89 12.20 -18.21
CA ASP A 315 -4.15 11.52 -19.48
C ASP A 315 -5.47 10.73 -19.49
N GLY A 316 -6.57 11.34 -19.05
CA GLY A 316 -7.90 10.74 -19.09
C GLY A 316 -8.65 10.72 -17.76
N PRO A 317 -9.79 10.02 -17.69
CA PRO A 317 -10.61 10.00 -16.49
C PRO A 317 -9.88 9.30 -15.33
N PRO A 318 -10.08 9.77 -14.09
CA PRO A 318 -9.48 9.15 -12.91
C PRO A 318 -10.00 7.72 -12.70
N ALA A 319 -9.20 6.88 -12.04
CA ALA A 319 -9.71 5.62 -11.49
C ALA A 319 -10.58 5.95 -10.26
N ILE A 320 -11.81 5.40 -10.23
CA ILE A 320 -12.78 5.58 -9.16
C ILE A 320 -13.07 4.20 -8.57
N ILE A 321 -12.70 3.99 -7.32
CA ILE A 321 -12.78 2.68 -6.68
C ILE A 321 -13.46 2.81 -5.33
N ALA A 322 -14.62 2.16 -5.16
CA ALA A 322 -15.23 1.94 -3.86
C ALA A 322 -14.73 0.62 -3.27
N THR A 323 -14.25 0.65 -2.04
CA THR A 323 -13.71 -0.53 -1.35
C THR A 323 -13.96 -0.41 0.17
N THR A 324 -13.49 -1.39 0.95
CA THR A 324 -13.57 -1.36 2.42
C THR A 324 -12.19 -1.25 3.05
N ILE A 325 -12.13 -0.74 4.27
CA ILE A 325 -10.97 -0.88 5.14
C ILE A 325 -11.02 -2.27 5.77
N GLN A 326 -9.93 -3.03 5.69
CA GLN A 326 -9.79 -4.31 6.33
C GLN A 326 -9.26 -4.14 7.77
N SER A 327 -9.86 -4.82 8.74
CA SER A 327 -9.45 -4.76 10.14
C SER A 327 -8.24 -5.64 10.47
N ARG A 328 -8.11 -6.78 9.80
CA ARG A 328 -6.94 -7.69 9.76
C ARG A 328 -6.96 -8.42 8.43
N HIS A 329 -5.85 -9.05 8.02
CA HIS A 329 -5.89 -10.08 6.99
C HIS A 329 -6.85 -11.20 7.46
N GLU A 330 -8.14 -11.11 7.11
CA GLU A 330 -8.87 -12.32 6.86
C GLU A 330 -8.17 -12.92 5.63
N GLU A 331 -7.56 -14.09 5.78
CA GLU A 331 -7.19 -14.91 4.63
C GLU A 331 -8.47 -15.08 3.83
N VAL A 332 -8.61 -14.28 2.78
CA VAL A 332 -9.60 -14.56 1.74
C VAL A 332 -9.03 -15.78 1.04
N LEU A 333 -9.39 -16.95 1.56
CA LEU A 333 -9.19 -18.22 0.87
C LEU A 333 -9.87 -18.09 -0.49
N PRO A 334 -9.20 -18.51 -1.55
CA PRO A 334 -9.69 -18.42 -2.93
C PRO A 334 -10.98 -19.20 -3.14
#